data_ab9918c278e6bdd4bd5b94f067fa2529
#
_entry.id   ab9918c278e6bdd4bd5b94f067fa2529
#
_cell.length_a   1.000
_cell.length_b   1.000
_cell.length_c   1.000
_cell.angle_alpha   90.00
_cell.angle_beta   90.00
_cell.angle_gamma   90.00
#
_symmetry.space_group_name_H-M   'P 1'
#
loop_
_entity.id
_entity.type
_entity.pdbx_description
1 polymer ?
#
loop_
_entity_poly.entity_id
_entity_poly.type
_entity_poly.pdbx_seq_one_letter_code
_entity_poly.pdbx_strand_id
1 'polypeptide(L)'
;MVSVIVINYNTFELTAACLRSIYTYTREVSFEVILVDNASTERDPGDFLLEFPLLKLVRSDKNLGFAGGNNLGIRQAAGDHLLLLNSDTELREDSISIALKTLQTKKAVGFVGCRMEYPNGRVQYTARRFRSISWELMDLFRFIPALMPAEQRAERMLGKYFRHDRSLECDWLNGAFLLFERALLDQFPKKKLDDRFFMYAEDQLWCEQATERGRHNYFLADTTIVHVNSGSSSIRQQLSNRLTMYRHELAILKRRKGLGIYYWIFMVIFGFKEYARNAIKWFYFQLTGRLIR
;
A
#
# COMPACT_ATOMS: atom_id res chain seq x y z
N MET A 1 -21.99 -0.90 6.55
CA MET A 1 -21.79 -0.63 5.10
C MET A 1 -20.32 -0.30 4.83
N VAL A 2 -19.77 -0.74 3.68
CA VAL A 2 -18.39 -0.44 3.25
C VAL A 2 -18.41 0.63 2.15
N SER A 3 -17.65 1.71 2.31
CA SER A 3 -17.38 2.67 1.22
C SER A 3 -16.04 2.30 0.58
N VAL A 4 -16.07 1.86 -0.68
CA VAL A 4 -14.91 1.54 -1.48
C VAL A 4 -14.46 2.80 -2.23
N ILE A 5 -13.24 3.25 -1.97
CA ILE A 5 -12.67 4.46 -2.55
C ILE A 5 -11.61 4.04 -3.57
N VAL A 6 -11.82 4.40 -4.82
CA VAL A 6 -10.90 4.12 -5.93
C VAL A 6 -10.43 5.45 -6.52
N ILE A 7 -9.14 5.58 -6.81
CA ILE A 7 -8.57 6.79 -7.44
C ILE A 7 -8.19 6.47 -8.87
N ASN A 8 -8.77 7.18 -9.82
CA ASN A 8 -8.36 7.19 -11.21
C ASN A 8 -7.39 8.34 -11.49
N TYR A 9 -6.27 8.04 -12.12
CA TYR A 9 -5.37 9.05 -12.71
C TYR A 9 -4.73 8.50 -13.97
N ASN A 10 -5.32 8.80 -15.13
CA ASN A 10 -4.87 8.32 -16.44
C ASN A 10 -4.72 6.79 -16.51
N THR A 11 -5.72 6.06 -16.00
CA THR A 11 -5.78 4.59 -15.95
C THR A 11 -7.19 4.08 -16.23
N PHE A 12 -7.91 4.68 -17.19
CA PHE A 12 -9.32 4.43 -17.41
C PHE A 12 -9.67 2.95 -17.54
N GLU A 13 -8.99 2.20 -18.40
CA GLU A 13 -9.30 0.79 -18.65
C GLU A 13 -9.01 -0.10 -17.43
N LEU A 14 -7.91 0.16 -16.71
CA LEU A 14 -7.61 -0.55 -15.45
C LEU A 14 -8.66 -0.24 -14.39
N THR A 15 -9.04 1.02 -14.26
CA THR A 15 -10.09 1.46 -13.34
C THR A 15 -11.43 0.80 -13.68
N ALA A 16 -11.81 0.71 -14.95
CA ALA A 16 -13.03 0.02 -15.37
C ALA A 16 -12.98 -1.47 -15.01
N ALA A 17 -11.87 -2.16 -15.24
CA ALA A 17 -11.68 -3.56 -14.83
C ALA A 17 -11.79 -3.73 -13.31
N CYS A 18 -11.18 -2.84 -12.53
CA CYS A 18 -11.29 -2.81 -11.08
C CYS A 18 -12.77 -2.68 -10.64
N LEU A 19 -13.48 -1.69 -11.18
CA LEU A 19 -14.90 -1.46 -10.87
C LEU A 19 -15.75 -2.68 -11.20
N ARG A 20 -15.60 -3.28 -12.40
CA ARG A 20 -16.31 -4.52 -12.78
C ARG A 20 -16.07 -5.63 -11.74
N SER A 21 -14.83 -5.80 -11.30
CA SER A 21 -14.50 -6.83 -10.31
C SER A 21 -15.17 -6.57 -8.96
N ILE A 22 -15.22 -5.31 -8.50
CA ILE A 22 -15.92 -4.96 -7.25
C ILE A 22 -17.41 -5.33 -7.34
N TYR A 23 -18.11 -4.88 -8.39
CA TYR A 23 -19.55 -5.16 -8.56
C TYR A 23 -19.85 -6.63 -8.83
N THR A 24 -18.89 -7.37 -9.42
CA THR A 24 -19.08 -8.82 -9.70
C THR A 24 -18.93 -9.68 -8.46
N TYR A 25 -17.91 -9.38 -7.63
CA TYR A 25 -17.50 -10.30 -6.57
C TYR A 25 -17.95 -9.90 -5.18
N THR A 26 -18.30 -8.64 -4.91
CA THR A 26 -18.80 -8.23 -3.59
C THR A 26 -20.29 -8.52 -3.46
N ARG A 27 -20.67 -9.46 -2.58
CA ARG A 27 -22.05 -9.96 -2.48
C ARG A 27 -22.59 -10.02 -1.07
N GLU A 28 -21.74 -10.30 -0.07
CA GLU A 28 -22.20 -10.58 1.30
C GLU A 28 -22.31 -9.33 2.18
N VAL A 29 -21.86 -8.18 1.68
CA VAL A 29 -21.91 -6.91 2.41
C VAL A 29 -22.53 -5.80 1.59
N SER A 30 -23.24 -4.88 2.25
CA SER A 30 -23.67 -3.65 1.60
C SER A 30 -22.48 -2.73 1.37
N PHE A 31 -22.36 -2.19 0.17
CA PHE A 31 -21.26 -1.29 -0.20
C PHE A 31 -21.71 -0.16 -1.12
N GLU A 32 -20.92 0.86 -1.18
CA GLU A 32 -20.94 1.91 -2.20
C GLU A 32 -19.55 2.05 -2.80
N VAL A 33 -19.46 2.53 -4.02
CA VAL A 33 -18.19 2.81 -4.69
C VAL A 33 -18.08 4.30 -4.98
N ILE A 34 -16.97 4.88 -4.56
CA ILE A 34 -16.62 6.28 -4.77
C ILE A 34 -15.38 6.31 -5.64
N LEU A 35 -15.55 6.75 -6.90
CA LEU A 35 -14.44 6.96 -7.82
C LEU A 35 -14.01 8.41 -7.74
N VAL A 36 -12.77 8.62 -7.35
CA VAL A 36 -12.13 9.95 -7.40
C VAL A 36 -11.31 10.03 -8.67
N ASP A 37 -11.76 10.84 -9.61
CA ASP A 37 -10.90 11.22 -10.73
C ASP A 37 -9.95 12.33 -10.30
N ASN A 38 -8.68 12.00 -10.30
CA ASN A 38 -7.62 12.85 -9.75
C ASN A 38 -6.98 13.75 -10.81
N ALA A 39 -7.82 14.42 -11.61
CA ALA A 39 -7.49 15.25 -12.78
C ALA A 39 -6.88 14.45 -13.94
N SER A 40 -7.54 13.37 -14.35
CA SER A 40 -7.17 12.63 -15.56
C SER A 40 -7.38 13.45 -16.82
N THR A 41 -6.52 13.24 -17.83
CA THR A 41 -6.55 13.92 -19.12
C THR A 41 -6.74 12.99 -20.31
N GLU A 42 -6.71 11.65 -20.06
CA GLU A 42 -6.80 10.65 -21.13
C GLU A 42 -8.20 10.45 -21.67
N ARG A 43 -9.22 10.58 -20.81
CA ARG A 43 -10.63 10.36 -21.13
C ARG A 43 -11.55 11.05 -20.12
N ASP A 44 -12.78 11.42 -20.53
CA ASP A 44 -13.76 11.97 -19.59
C ASP A 44 -14.15 10.93 -18.54
N PRO A 45 -13.93 11.18 -17.25
CA PRO A 45 -14.34 10.26 -16.20
C PRO A 45 -15.87 10.09 -16.11
N GLY A 46 -16.66 10.94 -16.74
CA GLY A 46 -18.12 10.76 -16.87
C GLY A 46 -18.51 9.49 -17.60
N ASP A 47 -17.63 8.98 -18.48
CA ASP A 47 -17.88 7.74 -19.23
C ASP A 47 -18.01 6.51 -18.32
N PHE A 48 -17.42 6.52 -17.12
CA PHE A 48 -17.63 5.46 -16.13
C PHE A 48 -19.09 5.31 -15.73
N LEU A 49 -19.87 6.38 -15.71
CA LEU A 49 -21.29 6.36 -15.32
C LEU A 49 -22.18 5.64 -16.35
N LEU A 50 -21.73 5.49 -17.58
CA LEU A 50 -22.43 4.73 -18.62
C LEU A 50 -22.48 3.24 -18.29
N GLU A 51 -21.40 2.71 -17.69
CA GLU A 51 -21.30 1.31 -17.28
C GLU A 51 -21.69 1.10 -15.81
N PHE A 52 -21.38 2.07 -14.95
CA PHE A 52 -21.58 2.00 -13.50
C PHE A 52 -22.53 3.10 -12.99
N PRO A 53 -23.84 3.03 -13.23
CA PRO A 53 -24.78 4.11 -12.90
C PRO A 53 -24.94 4.39 -11.41
N LEU A 54 -24.56 3.44 -10.53
CA LEU A 54 -24.59 3.60 -9.07
C LEU A 54 -23.28 4.16 -8.50
N LEU A 55 -22.28 4.41 -9.35
CA LEU A 55 -20.97 4.93 -8.95
C LEU A 55 -21.10 6.40 -8.50
N LYS A 56 -20.52 6.71 -7.35
CA LYS A 56 -20.33 8.11 -6.95
C LYS A 56 -19.04 8.65 -7.55
N LEU A 57 -19.15 9.46 -8.60
CA LEU A 57 -18.02 10.10 -9.24
C LEU A 57 -17.69 11.44 -8.57
N VAL A 58 -16.44 11.60 -8.15
CA VAL A 58 -15.88 12.83 -7.57
C VAL A 58 -14.73 13.30 -8.46
N ARG A 59 -14.80 14.52 -8.97
CA ARG A 59 -13.77 15.11 -9.82
C ARG A 59 -12.87 16.04 -9.01
N SER A 60 -11.58 15.96 -9.23
CA SER A 60 -10.60 16.91 -8.71
C SER A 60 -10.04 17.76 -9.83
N ASP A 61 -9.87 19.06 -9.60
CA ASP A 61 -9.30 19.99 -10.59
C ASP A 61 -7.78 19.82 -10.76
N LYS A 62 -7.13 19.09 -9.85
CA LYS A 62 -5.69 18.84 -9.88
C LYS A 62 -5.36 17.47 -9.28
N ASN A 63 -4.23 16.90 -9.67
CA ASN A 63 -3.70 15.68 -9.05
C ASN A 63 -3.27 15.97 -7.60
N LEU A 64 -4.02 15.39 -6.65
CA LEU A 64 -3.81 15.52 -5.20
C LEU A 64 -2.83 14.48 -4.62
N GLY A 65 -2.29 13.61 -5.46
CA GLY A 65 -1.54 12.43 -5.02
C GLY A 65 -2.46 11.37 -4.40
N PHE A 66 -1.85 10.31 -3.87
CA PHE A 66 -2.62 9.17 -3.36
C PHE A 66 -3.40 9.52 -2.07
N ALA A 67 -2.74 10.09 -1.08
CA ALA A 67 -3.37 10.47 0.18
C ALA A 67 -4.45 11.54 0.02
N GLY A 68 -4.18 12.56 -0.80
CA GLY A 68 -5.13 13.64 -1.05
C GLY A 68 -6.38 13.17 -1.78
N GLY A 69 -6.22 12.33 -2.80
CA GLY A 69 -7.32 11.70 -3.54
C GLY A 69 -8.19 10.83 -2.62
N ASN A 70 -7.57 9.96 -1.81
CA ASN A 70 -8.30 9.15 -0.82
C ASN A 70 -9.07 10.02 0.17
N ASN A 71 -8.47 11.07 0.72
CA ASN A 71 -9.17 11.99 1.60
C ASN A 71 -10.35 12.71 0.92
N LEU A 72 -10.24 12.98 -0.39
CA LEU A 72 -11.37 13.56 -1.16
C LEU A 72 -12.53 12.56 -1.24
N GLY A 73 -12.25 11.28 -1.55
CA GLY A 73 -13.25 10.22 -1.55
C GLY A 73 -13.86 9.95 -0.17
N ILE A 74 -13.04 9.91 0.88
CA ILE A 74 -13.49 9.70 2.27
C ILE A 74 -14.54 10.72 2.69
N ARG A 75 -14.43 11.99 2.26
CA ARG A 75 -15.43 13.01 2.57
C ARG A 75 -16.81 12.74 1.97
N GLN A 76 -16.89 11.96 0.89
CA GLN A 76 -18.13 11.58 0.22
C GLN A 76 -18.67 10.21 0.67
N ALA A 77 -17.87 9.50 1.46
CA ALA A 77 -18.21 8.17 1.93
C ALA A 77 -19.30 8.23 3.02
N ALA A 78 -20.27 7.31 2.98
CA ALA A 78 -21.34 7.18 3.97
C ALA A 78 -21.19 5.95 4.89
N GLY A 79 -20.34 4.97 4.52
CA GLY A 79 -20.13 3.74 5.27
C GLY A 79 -19.29 3.91 6.53
N ASP A 80 -19.50 3.03 7.50
CA ASP A 80 -18.74 2.98 8.75
C ASP A 80 -17.37 2.33 8.58
N HIS A 81 -17.19 1.61 7.49
CA HIS A 81 -15.94 0.98 7.08
C HIS A 81 -15.49 1.56 5.75
N LEU A 82 -14.21 1.85 5.65
CA LEU A 82 -13.58 2.47 4.48
C LEU A 82 -12.58 1.49 3.89
N LEU A 83 -12.70 1.23 2.59
CA LEU A 83 -11.72 0.49 1.81
C LEU A 83 -11.04 1.43 0.82
N LEU A 84 -9.73 1.63 0.96
CA LEU A 84 -8.90 2.22 -0.08
C LEU A 84 -8.48 1.10 -1.02
N LEU A 85 -8.79 1.25 -2.31
CA LEU A 85 -8.50 0.24 -3.32
C LEU A 85 -7.86 0.91 -4.54
N ASN A 86 -6.69 0.42 -4.96
CA ASN A 86 -6.04 0.93 -6.16
C ASN A 86 -6.85 0.61 -7.42
N SER A 87 -6.83 1.53 -8.38
CA SER A 87 -7.53 1.38 -9.67
C SER A 87 -6.97 0.28 -10.58
N ASP A 88 -5.78 -0.23 -10.30
CA ASP A 88 -5.13 -1.32 -11.04
C ASP A 88 -5.18 -2.67 -10.28
N THR A 89 -6.23 -2.83 -9.44
CA THR A 89 -6.53 -4.08 -8.74
C THR A 89 -7.76 -4.78 -9.32
N GLU A 90 -7.79 -6.09 -9.23
CA GLU A 90 -8.94 -6.90 -9.59
C GLU A 90 -9.24 -7.93 -8.50
N LEU A 91 -10.49 -7.94 -8.02
CA LEU A 91 -11.01 -8.98 -7.15
C LEU A 91 -11.32 -10.24 -7.99
N ARG A 92 -11.15 -11.41 -7.39
CA ARG A 92 -11.54 -12.71 -8.00
C ARG A 92 -12.49 -13.51 -7.12
N GLU A 93 -12.77 -13.00 -5.93
CA GLU A 93 -13.66 -13.53 -4.92
C GLU A 93 -14.17 -12.39 -4.04
N ASP A 94 -15.05 -12.67 -3.07
CA ASP A 94 -15.59 -11.64 -2.17
C ASP A 94 -14.58 -11.22 -1.09
N SER A 95 -13.44 -10.69 -1.55
CA SER A 95 -12.33 -10.25 -0.69
C SER A 95 -12.75 -9.17 0.30
N ILE A 96 -13.72 -8.34 -0.07
CA ILE A 96 -14.20 -7.24 0.78
C ILE A 96 -14.93 -7.80 1.99
N SER A 97 -15.84 -8.75 1.80
CA SER A 97 -16.58 -9.37 2.90
C SER A 97 -15.69 -10.19 3.83
N ILE A 98 -14.72 -10.93 3.26
CA ILE A 98 -13.73 -11.71 4.04
C ILE A 98 -12.87 -10.76 4.90
N ALA A 99 -12.39 -9.64 4.32
CA ALA A 99 -11.61 -8.67 5.05
C ALA A 99 -12.43 -7.93 6.12
N LEU A 100 -13.70 -7.60 5.84
CA LEU A 100 -14.59 -6.96 6.80
C LEU A 100 -14.85 -7.86 8.00
N LYS A 101 -15.09 -9.15 7.77
CA LYS A 101 -15.27 -10.15 8.85
C LYS A 101 -14.03 -10.19 9.76
N THR A 102 -12.85 -10.13 9.18
CA THR A 102 -11.59 -10.08 9.95
C THR A 102 -11.51 -8.81 10.79
N LEU A 103 -11.80 -7.65 10.20
CA LEU A 103 -11.80 -6.36 10.90
C LEU A 103 -12.79 -6.36 12.10
N GLN A 104 -13.95 -6.98 11.95
CA GLN A 104 -15.00 -7.04 12.97
C GLN A 104 -14.72 -8.06 14.09
N THR A 105 -14.02 -9.16 13.77
CA THR A 105 -13.77 -10.24 14.73
C THR A 105 -12.49 -10.06 15.54
N LYS A 106 -11.50 -9.35 14.99
CA LYS A 106 -10.24 -9.06 15.69
C LYS A 106 -10.37 -7.78 16.51
N LYS A 107 -9.74 -7.75 17.69
CA LYS A 107 -9.74 -6.58 18.55
C LYS A 107 -8.64 -5.58 18.14
N ALA A 108 -8.94 -4.29 18.33
CA ALA A 108 -7.97 -3.20 18.14
C ALA A 108 -7.25 -3.21 16.78
N VAL A 109 -7.91 -3.65 15.71
CA VAL A 109 -7.35 -3.60 14.36
C VAL A 109 -7.34 -2.15 13.86
N GLY A 110 -6.21 -1.71 13.29
CA GLY A 110 -6.08 -0.46 12.58
C GLY A 110 -6.46 -0.65 11.11
N PHE A 111 -5.61 -1.36 10.39
CA PHE A 111 -5.83 -1.66 8.97
C PHE A 111 -5.81 -3.17 8.71
N VAL A 112 -6.66 -3.61 7.81
CA VAL A 112 -6.63 -4.95 7.21
C VAL A 112 -6.20 -4.80 5.75
N GLY A 113 -5.16 -5.53 5.37
CA GLY A 113 -4.75 -5.70 3.97
C GLY A 113 -4.75 -7.18 3.62
N CYS A 114 -4.85 -7.51 2.35
CA CYS A 114 -4.92 -8.89 1.89
C CYS A 114 -3.69 -9.31 1.08
N ARG A 115 -3.62 -10.60 0.77
CA ARG A 115 -2.65 -11.16 -0.17
C ARG A 115 -2.89 -10.56 -1.55
N MET A 116 -1.80 -10.20 -2.22
CA MET A 116 -1.81 -9.67 -3.57
C MET A 116 -0.87 -10.46 -4.46
N GLU A 117 -1.28 -10.63 -5.70
CA GLU A 117 -0.49 -11.29 -6.74
C GLU A 117 -0.39 -10.41 -7.97
N TYR A 118 0.72 -10.53 -8.69
CA TYR A 118 0.81 -10.03 -10.06
C TYR A 118 -0.07 -10.86 -10.99
N PRO A 119 -0.42 -10.36 -12.21
CA PRO A 119 -1.21 -11.13 -13.18
C PRO A 119 -0.60 -12.51 -13.54
N ASN A 120 0.71 -12.70 -13.34
CA ASN A 120 1.41 -13.95 -13.56
C ASN A 120 1.45 -14.88 -12.34
N GLY A 121 0.66 -14.60 -11.29
CA GLY A 121 0.55 -15.41 -10.07
C GLY A 121 1.71 -15.23 -9.06
N ARG A 122 2.69 -14.39 -9.35
CA ARG A 122 3.75 -14.11 -8.37
C ARG A 122 3.21 -13.27 -7.22
N VAL A 123 3.51 -13.70 -5.99
CA VAL A 123 3.09 -12.98 -4.78
C VAL A 123 3.78 -11.63 -4.66
N GLN A 124 3.02 -10.60 -4.31
CA GLN A 124 3.52 -9.29 -3.93
C GLN A 124 3.74 -9.23 -2.41
N TYR A 125 4.82 -8.58 -2.01
CA TYR A 125 5.20 -8.51 -0.59
C TYR A 125 4.47 -7.34 0.08
N THR A 126 3.27 -7.57 0.58
CA THR A 126 2.37 -6.55 1.11
C THR A 126 2.46 -6.37 2.63
N ALA A 127 2.72 -7.45 3.38
CA ALA A 127 2.96 -7.40 4.83
C ALA A 127 4.42 -7.10 5.14
N ARG A 128 4.70 -6.06 5.92
CA ARG A 128 6.06 -5.58 6.15
C ARG A 128 6.32 -5.18 7.59
N ARG A 129 7.60 -5.11 7.96
CA ARG A 129 8.10 -4.51 9.21
C ARG A 129 8.54 -3.08 8.98
N PHE A 130 8.40 -2.23 10.01
CA PHE A 130 9.06 -0.94 10.00
C PHE A 130 10.57 -1.12 9.98
N ARG A 131 11.23 -0.33 9.18
CA ARG A 131 12.68 -0.40 9.07
C ARG A 131 13.35 -0.01 10.39
N SER A 132 14.42 -0.74 10.73
CA SER A 132 15.26 -0.50 11.90
C SER A 132 16.72 -0.81 11.55
N ILE A 133 17.65 -0.34 12.36
CA ILE A 133 19.08 -0.66 12.18
C ILE A 133 19.29 -2.18 12.10
N SER A 134 18.68 -2.94 13.00
CA SER A 134 18.81 -4.42 12.99
C SER A 134 18.22 -5.04 11.72
N TRP A 135 17.08 -4.53 11.23
CA TRP A 135 16.48 -4.99 9.99
C TRP A 135 17.39 -4.69 8.79
N GLU A 136 17.94 -3.48 8.73
CA GLU A 136 18.82 -3.07 7.63
C GLU A 136 20.13 -3.91 7.61
N LEU A 137 20.70 -4.18 8.77
CA LEU A 137 21.89 -5.04 8.88
C LEU A 137 21.59 -6.49 8.47
N MET A 138 20.46 -7.05 8.90
CA MET A 138 20.05 -8.39 8.45
C MET A 138 19.78 -8.45 6.94
N ASP A 139 19.22 -7.41 6.34
CA ASP A 139 18.99 -7.34 4.89
C ASP A 139 20.29 -7.10 4.11
N LEU A 140 21.25 -6.42 4.68
CA LEU A 140 22.60 -6.23 4.12
C LEU A 140 23.42 -7.53 4.19
N PHE A 141 23.47 -8.14 5.35
CA PHE A 141 24.19 -9.41 5.60
C PHE A 141 23.24 -10.61 5.47
N ARG A 142 22.78 -10.88 4.26
CA ARG A 142 21.76 -11.89 3.96
C ARG A 142 22.05 -13.29 4.44
N PHE A 143 23.31 -13.64 4.71
CA PHE A 143 23.68 -14.91 5.28
C PHE A 143 23.16 -15.07 6.72
N ILE A 144 23.01 -13.98 7.49
CA ILE A 144 22.48 -14.03 8.86
C ILE A 144 21.03 -14.55 8.87
N PRO A 145 20.08 -13.92 8.17
CA PRO A 145 18.71 -14.45 8.09
C PRO A 145 18.63 -15.80 7.37
N ALA A 146 19.60 -16.15 6.51
CA ALA A 146 19.61 -17.46 5.85
C ALA A 146 19.88 -18.61 6.84
N LEU A 147 20.61 -18.36 7.93
CA LEU A 147 20.86 -19.32 9.01
C LEU A 147 19.70 -19.46 9.99
N MET A 148 18.70 -18.56 9.93
CA MET A 148 17.55 -18.62 10.83
C MET A 148 16.52 -19.64 10.31
N PRO A 149 15.78 -20.33 11.22
CA PRO A 149 14.59 -21.08 10.84
C PRO A 149 13.63 -20.21 10.02
N ALA A 150 13.01 -20.80 8.99
CA ALA A 150 12.19 -20.05 8.02
C ALA A 150 11.07 -19.25 8.69
N GLU A 151 10.43 -19.79 9.73
CA GLU A 151 9.37 -19.09 10.46
C GLU A 151 9.88 -17.88 11.24
N GLN A 152 10.95 -18.06 12.03
CA GLN A 152 11.55 -16.95 12.77
C GLN A 152 12.02 -15.82 11.84
N ARG A 153 12.62 -16.19 10.70
CA ARG A 153 13.02 -15.23 9.68
C ARG A 153 11.81 -14.50 9.12
N ALA A 154 10.75 -15.23 8.78
CA ALA A 154 9.52 -14.66 8.24
C ALA A 154 8.89 -13.66 9.22
N GLU A 155 8.73 -14.04 10.48
CA GLU A 155 8.15 -13.19 11.53
C GLU A 155 9.00 -11.93 11.81
N ARG A 156 10.32 -12.09 11.84
CA ARG A 156 11.23 -11.00 12.17
C ARG A 156 11.39 -9.98 11.04
N MET A 157 11.36 -10.43 9.79
CA MET A 157 11.70 -9.60 8.63
C MET A 157 10.50 -9.21 7.78
N LEU A 158 9.49 -10.09 7.66
CA LEU A 158 8.38 -9.97 6.71
C LEU A 158 8.82 -9.62 5.26
N GLY A 159 7.97 -9.01 4.46
CA GLY A 159 8.29 -8.67 3.07
C GLY A 159 8.75 -9.89 2.28
N LYS A 160 9.87 -9.77 1.58
CA LYS A 160 10.44 -10.86 0.74
C LYS A 160 10.90 -12.11 1.52
N TYR A 161 10.97 -12.05 2.85
CA TYR A 161 11.35 -13.16 3.71
C TYR A 161 10.16 -13.97 4.22
N PHE A 162 8.94 -13.52 3.92
CA PHE A 162 7.68 -14.13 4.27
C PHE A 162 6.93 -14.59 3.02
N ARG A 163 6.35 -15.79 3.03
CA ARG A 163 5.65 -16.37 1.88
C ARG A 163 4.27 -15.78 1.62
N HIS A 164 3.73 -15.01 2.56
CA HIS A 164 2.37 -14.48 2.52
C HIS A 164 1.30 -15.58 2.43
N ASP A 165 1.55 -16.70 3.10
CA ASP A 165 0.73 -17.92 3.09
C ASP A 165 -0.08 -18.13 4.38
N ARG A 166 0.05 -17.23 5.35
CA ARG A 166 -0.74 -17.20 6.58
C ARG A 166 -1.05 -15.79 7.03
N SER A 167 -2.19 -15.62 7.68
CA SER A 167 -2.65 -14.35 8.25
C SER A 167 -1.88 -14.03 9.53
N LEU A 168 -1.45 -12.76 9.69
CA LEU A 168 -0.66 -12.32 10.85
C LEU A 168 -0.70 -10.80 11.07
N GLU A 169 -0.27 -10.39 12.25
CA GLU A 169 0.01 -8.98 12.53
C GLU A 169 1.33 -8.53 11.89
N CYS A 170 1.32 -7.36 11.28
CA CYS A 170 2.47 -6.74 10.66
C CYS A 170 2.58 -5.27 11.05
N ASP A 171 3.73 -4.65 10.78
CA ASP A 171 3.89 -3.25 11.13
C ASP A 171 3.18 -2.34 10.13
N TRP A 172 3.23 -2.69 8.83
CA TRP A 172 2.51 -1.95 7.81
C TRP A 172 2.15 -2.81 6.59
N LEU A 173 1.17 -2.33 5.84
CA LEU A 173 0.54 -2.96 4.70
C LEU A 173 0.65 -2.08 3.47
N ASN A 174 0.65 -2.69 2.28
CA ASN A 174 0.62 -1.95 1.02
C ASN A 174 -0.74 -1.27 0.82
N GLY A 175 -0.72 -0.01 0.39
CA GLY A 175 -1.89 0.85 0.22
C GLY A 175 -2.87 0.43 -0.88
N ALA A 176 -2.54 -0.60 -1.70
CA ALA A 176 -3.40 -1.04 -2.79
C ALA A 176 -4.71 -1.70 -2.32
N PHE A 177 -4.78 -2.19 -1.08
CA PHE A 177 -5.99 -2.66 -0.41
C PHE A 177 -5.83 -2.39 1.09
N LEU A 178 -6.53 -1.39 1.63
CA LEU A 178 -6.55 -1.07 3.06
C LEU A 178 -7.97 -0.86 3.53
N LEU A 179 -8.49 -1.81 4.31
CA LEU A 179 -9.80 -1.74 4.96
C LEU A 179 -9.63 -1.34 6.42
N PHE A 180 -10.45 -0.40 6.90
CA PHE A 180 -10.41 0.09 8.27
C PHE A 180 -11.74 0.71 8.71
N GLU A 181 -11.96 0.85 10.01
CA GLU A 181 -13.11 1.56 10.58
C GLU A 181 -12.98 3.07 10.36
N ARG A 182 -14.01 3.74 9.91
CA ARG A 182 -14.03 5.21 9.77
C ARG A 182 -13.63 5.91 11.07
N ALA A 183 -14.08 5.39 12.24
CA ALA A 183 -13.76 5.92 13.55
C ALA A 183 -12.26 5.97 13.87
N LEU A 184 -11.42 5.20 13.15
CA LEU A 184 -9.96 5.30 13.26
C LEU A 184 -9.46 6.70 12.90
N LEU A 185 -10.10 7.36 11.93
CA LEU A 185 -9.71 8.71 11.50
C LEU A 185 -9.91 9.75 12.62
N ASP A 186 -10.86 9.56 13.52
CA ASP A 186 -11.05 10.48 14.66
C ASP A 186 -9.84 10.50 15.59
N GLN A 187 -9.06 9.43 15.58
CA GLN A 187 -7.83 9.30 16.35
C GLN A 187 -6.61 9.88 15.62
N PHE A 188 -6.72 10.15 14.32
CA PHE A 188 -5.61 10.66 13.50
C PHE A 188 -5.51 12.20 13.58
N PRO A 189 -4.31 12.77 13.38
CA PRO A 189 -4.16 14.22 13.28
C PRO A 189 -5.09 14.79 12.18
N LYS A 190 -5.78 15.91 12.52
CA LYS A 190 -6.76 16.56 11.59
C LYS A 190 -7.91 15.66 11.15
N LYS A 191 -8.18 14.54 11.84
CA LYS A 191 -9.23 13.56 11.56
C LYS A 191 -9.28 13.09 10.10
N LYS A 192 -8.12 12.88 9.52
CA LYS A 192 -7.94 12.41 8.13
C LYS A 192 -6.68 11.59 7.98
N LEU A 193 -6.52 10.92 6.85
CA LEU A 193 -5.26 10.31 6.44
C LEU A 193 -4.20 11.40 6.26
N ASP A 194 -3.00 11.18 6.79
CA ASP A 194 -1.90 12.15 6.67
C ASP A 194 -1.45 12.25 5.20
N ASP A 195 -1.58 13.42 4.63
CA ASP A 195 -1.34 13.73 3.21
C ASP A 195 -0.03 14.50 2.96
N ARG A 196 0.93 14.42 3.90
CA ARG A 196 2.23 15.08 3.76
C ARG A 196 3.09 14.51 2.64
N PHE A 197 2.88 13.25 2.27
CA PHE A 197 3.51 12.61 1.12
C PHE A 197 2.55 12.61 -0.06
N PHE A 198 3.03 13.10 -1.20
CA PHE A 198 2.25 13.08 -2.42
C PHE A 198 2.04 11.65 -2.93
N MET A 199 3.10 10.83 -2.86
CA MET A 199 3.11 9.42 -3.26
C MET A 199 4.29 8.70 -2.61
N TYR A 200 4.07 7.42 -2.24
CA TYR A 200 4.97 6.51 -1.54
C TYR A 200 5.17 6.81 -0.06
N ALA A 201 5.08 5.77 0.76
CA ALA A 201 5.23 5.73 2.22
C ALA A 201 4.07 6.37 3.03
N GLU A 202 3.02 6.85 2.38
CA GLU A 202 1.79 7.29 3.06
C GLU A 202 1.10 6.14 3.78
N ASP A 203 1.03 4.97 3.16
CA ASP A 203 0.49 3.73 3.71
C ASP A 203 1.26 3.27 4.96
N GLN A 204 2.59 3.31 4.90
CA GLN A 204 3.45 3.05 6.05
C GLN A 204 3.20 4.05 7.18
N LEU A 205 3.07 5.35 6.86
CA LEU A 205 2.80 6.40 7.85
C LEU A 205 1.44 6.20 8.53
N TRP A 206 0.39 5.86 7.79
CA TRP A 206 -0.93 5.61 8.36
C TRP A 206 -0.94 4.39 9.28
N CYS A 207 -0.27 3.31 8.87
CA CYS A 207 -0.08 2.12 9.70
C CYS A 207 0.70 2.44 10.99
N GLU A 208 1.74 3.27 10.91
CA GLU A 208 2.48 3.74 12.08
C GLU A 208 1.59 4.56 13.00
N GLN A 209 0.80 5.49 12.45
CA GLN A 209 -0.14 6.30 13.23
C GLN A 209 -1.22 5.46 13.92
N ALA A 210 -1.68 4.38 13.30
CA ALA A 210 -2.58 3.43 13.93
C ALA A 210 -1.89 2.68 15.09
N THR A 211 -0.67 2.20 14.87
CA THR A 211 0.11 1.50 15.91
C THR A 211 0.39 2.38 17.14
N GLU A 212 0.69 3.67 16.96
CA GLU A 212 0.87 4.63 18.03
C GLU A 212 -0.38 4.82 18.91
N ARG A 213 -1.55 4.42 18.40
CA ARG A 213 -2.85 4.47 19.09
C ARG A 213 -3.30 3.13 19.64
N GLY A 214 -2.35 2.17 19.72
CA GLY A 214 -2.62 0.81 20.21
C GLY A 214 -3.44 -0.04 19.25
N ARG A 215 -3.46 0.32 17.95
CA ARG A 215 -4.10 -0.49 16.91
C ARG A 215 -3.07 -1.38 16.21
N HIS A 216 -3.51 -2.56 15.75
CA HIS A 216 -2.68 -3.54 15.06
C HIS A 216 -3.02 -3.59 13.56
N ASN A 217 -2.02 -3.64 12.70
CA ASN A 217 -2.24 -3.82 11.27
C ASN A 217 -2.21 -5.32 10.96
N TYR A 218 -3.21 -5.81 10.25
CA TYR A 218 -3.43 -7.23 10.06
C TYR A 218 -3.38 -7.61 8.58
N PHE A 219 -2.44 -8.47 8.24
CA PHE A 219 -2.35 -9.10 6.92
C PHE A 219 -3.22 -10.35 6.88
N LEU A 220 -4.07 -10.43 5.86
CA LEU A 220 -5.01 -11.51 5.63
C LEU A 220 -4.55 -12.35 4.43
N ALA A 221 -4.27 -13.63 4.65
CA ALA A 221 -3.89 -14.58 3.61
C ALA A 221 -5.08 -15.36 3.05
N ASP A 222 -6.24 -15.29 3.71
CA ASP A 222 -7.44 -16.06 3.39
C ASP A 222 -8.16 -15.57 2.12
N THR A 223 -7.75 -14.45 1.59
CA THR A 223 -8.23 -13.91 0.30
C THR A 223 -7.10 -13.29 -0.49
N THR A 224 -7.23 -13.33 -1.82
CA THR A 224 -6.21 -12.84 -2.75
C THR A 224 -6.84 -11.94 -3.82
N ILE A 225 -6.22 -10.80 -4.08
CA ILE A 225 -6.56 -9.94 -5.21
C ILE A 225 -5.40 -9.90 -6.21
N VAL A 226 -5.70 -9.62 -7.47
CA VAL A 226 -4.67 -9.29 -8.46
C VAL A 226 -4.39 -7.80 -8.41
N HIS A 227 -3.11 -7.43 -8.40
CA HIS A 227 -2.66 -6.04 -8.49
C HIS A 227 -1.65 -5.94 -9.63
N VAL A 228 -2.06 -5.28 -10.69
CA VAL A 228 -1.29 -5.23 -11.96
C VAL A 228 0.04 -4.52 -11.74
N ASN A 229 0.07 -3.52 -10.87
CA ASN A 229 1.25 -2.71 -10.56
C ASN A 229 1.92 -2.24 -11.88
N SER A 230 1.15 -1.52 -12.68
CA SER A 230 1.45 -1.12 -14.05
C SER A 230 2.58 -0.07 -14.19
N GLY A 231 3.52 -0.09 -13.25
CA GLY A 231 4.70 0.78 -13.27
C GLY A 231 5.68 0.46 -14.40
N SER A 232 5.29 0.70 -15.66
CA SER A 232 6.24 0.82 -16.78
C SER A 232 6.99 2.16 -16.70
N SER A 233 7.64 2.41 -15.57
CA SER A 233 8.43 3.62 -15.38
C SER A 233 9.81 3.47 -16.02
N SER A 234 10.28 4.50 -16.73
CA SER A 234 11.65 4.58 -17.25
C SER A 234 12.68 4.40 -16.10
N ILE A 235 13.91 4.01 -16.44
CA ILE A 235 15.01 3.90 -15.44
C ILE A 235 15.15 5.18 -14.63
N ARG A 236 15.05 6.34 -15.29
CA ARG A 236 15.12 7.66 -14.64
C ARG A 236 14.00 7.85 -13.63
N GLN A 237 12.78 7.44 -13.98
CA GLN A 237 11.62 7.49 -13.07
C GLN A 237 11.79 6.54 -11.89
N GLN A 238 12.29 5.32 -12.12
CA GLN A 238 12.56 4.37 -11.04
C GLN A 238 13.60 4.89 -10.04
N LEU A 239 14.67 5.54 -10.53
CA LEU A 239 15.68 6.17 -9.66
C LEU A 239 15.09 7.34 -8.86
N SER A 240 14.29 8.20 -9.50
CA SER A 240 13.59 9.31 -8.84
C SER A 240 12.66 8.81 -7.75
N ASN A 241 11.85 7.78 -8.05
CA ASN A 241 10.93 7.18 -7.08
C ASN A 241 11.69 6.60 -5.87
N ARG A 242 12.85 5.97 -6.08
CA ARG A 242 13.68 5.44 -4.99
C ARG A 242 14.25 6.53 -4.09
N LEU A 243 14.71 7.63 -4.66
CA LEU A 243 15.18 8.79 -3.87
C LEU A 243 14.04 9.38 -3.04
N THR A 244 12.84 9.46 -3.62
CA THR A 244 11.63 9.89 -2.91
C THR A 244 11.31 8.95 -1.76
N MET A 245 11.26 7.64 -2.01
CA MET A 245 11.04 6.63 -0.97
C MET A 245 12.11 6.68 0.14
N TYR A 246 13.38 6.86 -0.23
CA TYR A 246 14.46 7.04 0.74
C TYR A 246 14.23 8.24 1.66
N ARG A 247 13.88 9.39 1.08
CA ARG A 247 13.60 10.62 1.84
C ARG A 247 12.39 10.47 2.75
N HIS A 248 11.33 9.82 2.27
CA HIS A 248 10.12 9.58 3.05
C HIS A 248 10.38 8.60 4.21
N GLU A 249 11.15 7.53 4.00
CA GLU A 249 11.57 6.61 5.06
C GLU A 249 12.35 7.33 6.18
N LEU A 250 13.28 8.21 5.81
CA LEU A 250 14.01 9.04 6.77
C LEU A 250 13.08 10.03 7.50
N ALA A 251 12.09 10.59 6.82
CA ALA A 251 11.11 11.48 7.46
C ALA A 251 10.24 10.73 8.47
N ILE A 252 9.80 9.51 8.16
CA ILE A 252 9.07 8.63 9.08
C ILE A 252 9.96 8.25 10.28
N LEU A 253 11.20 7.85 10.02
CA LEU A 253 12.13 7.50 11.09
C LEU A 253 12.42 8.69 12.02
N LYS A 254 12.61 9.89 11.44
CA LYS A 254 12.78 11.13 12.21
C LYS A 254 11.57 11.39 13.11
N ARG A 255 10.37 11.18 12.59
CA ARG A 255 9.13 11.32 13.36
C ARG A 255 9.09 10.34 14.52
N ARG A 256 9.47 9.08 14.32
CA ARG A 256 9.40 7.98 15.31
C ARG A 256 10.50 8.04 16.37
N LYS A 257 11.73 8.43 16.00
CA LYS A 257 12.93 8.31 16.83
C LYS A 257 13.64 9.63 17.12
N GLY A 258 13.20 10.73 16.51
CA GLY A 258 13.89 12.01 16.59
C GLY A 258 15.21 12.03 15.79
N LEU A 259 15.96 13.12 15.92
CA LEU A 259 17.28 13.34 15.28
C LEU A 259 18.45 12.91 16.19
N GLY A 260 18.29 11.82 16.97
CA GLY A 260 19.36 11.29 17.81
C GLY A 260 20.40 10.46 17.02
N ILE A 261 21.37 9.91 17.75
CA ILE A 261 22.44 9.05 17.20
C ILE A 261 21.89 7.85 16.39
N TYR A 262 20.75 7.30 16.81
CA TYR A 262 20.07 6.24 16.12
C TYR A 262 19.68 6.63 14.68
N TYR A 263 19.16 7.84 14.49
CA TYR A 263 18.78 8.35 13.16
C TYR A 263 19.99 8.43 12.23
N TRP A 264 21.11 8.96 12.71
CA TRP A 264 22.32 9.13 11.91
C TRP A 264 22.95 7.77 11.54
N ILE A 265 23.02 6.82 12.48
CA ILE A 265 23.50 5.47 12.20
C ILE A 265 22.60 4.79 11.16
N PHE A 266 21.27 4.86 11.34
CA PHE A 266 20.33 4.30 10.37
C PHE A 266 20.51 4.93 8.98
N MET A 267 20.61 6.24 8.90
CA MET A 267 20.76 6.96 7.64
C MET A 267 22.02 6.50 6.89
N VAL A 268 23.14 6.32 7.58
CA VAL A 268 24.39 5.84 6.99
C VAL A 268 24.24 4.41 6.47
N ILE A 269 23.72 3.49 7.30
CA ILE A 269 23.57 2.07 6.92
C ILE A 269 22.57 1.93 5.75
N PHE A 270 21.41 2.57 5.86
CA PHE A 270 20.38 2.53 4.84
C PHE A 270 20.87 3.18 3.54
N GLY A 271 21.48 4.34 3.62
CA GLY A 271 22.06 5.05 2.47
C GLY A 271 23.15 4.24 1.77
N PHE A 272 24.08 3.66 2.52
CA PHE A 272 25.12 2.79 1.98
C PHE A 272 24.52 1.58 1.25
N LYS A 273 23.55 0.90 1.87
CA LYS A 273 22.87 -0.26 1.26
C LYS A 273 22.16 0.12 -0.04
N GLU A 274 21.42 1.22 -0.06
CA GLU A 274 20.72 1.69 -1.26
C GLU A 274 21.71 2.09 -2.36
N TYR A 275 22.79 2.77 -2.01
CA TYR A 275 23.86 3.12 -2.95
C TYR A 275 24.51 1.87 -3.54
N ALA A 276 24.95 0.93 -2.69
CA ALA A 276 25.59 -0.32 -3.14
C ALA A 276 24.66 -1.11 -4.07
N ARG A 277 23.39 -1.23 -3.71
CA ARG A 277 22.39 -1.93 -4.54
C ARG A 277 22.20 -1.25 -5.91
N ASN A 278 22.16 0.05 -5.94
CA ASN A 278 22.00 0.81 -7.18
C ASN A 278 23.28 0.75 -8.04
N ALA A 279 24.45 0.79 -7.44
CA ALA A 279 25.72 0.62 -8.14
C ALA A 279 25.84 -0.77 -8.79
N ILE A 280 25.45 -1.83 -8.05
CA ILE A 280 25.42 -3.20 -8.60
C ILE A 280 24.45 -3.31 -9.78
N LYS A 281 23.24 -2.75 -9.67
CA LYS A 281 22.26 -2.75 -10.75
C LYS A 281 22.74 -1.98 -11.98
N TRP A 282 23.34 -0.84 -11.76
CA TRP A 282 23.91 -0.02 -12.83
C TRP A 282 25.06 -0.76 -13.54
N PHE A 283 25.98 -1.34 -12.78
CA PHE A 283 27.10 -2.10 -13.33
C PHE A 283 26.64 -3.33 -14.13
N TYR A 284 25.66 -4.07 -13.61
CA TYR A 284 25.05 -5.19 -14.32
C TYR A 284 24.38 -4.73 -15.62
N PHE A 285 23.69 -3.61 -15.62
CA PHE A 285 23.08 -3.04 -16.82
C PHE A 285 24.14 -2.67 -17.87
N GLN A 286 25.26 -2.06 -17.44
CA GLN A 286 26.38 -1.75 -18.35
C GLN A 286 26.97 -3.00 -18.99
N LEU A 287 27.07 -4.10 -18.27
CA LEU A 287 27.65 -5.35 -18.77
C LEU A 287 26.70 -6.15 -19.65
N THR A 288 25.40 -6.15 -19.39
CA THR A 288 24.45 -7.09 -20.00
C THR A 288 23.39 -6.43 -20.87
N GLY A 289 23.23 -5.10 -20.79
CA GLY A 289 22.10 -4.37 -21.37
C GLY A 289 20.75 -4.72 -20.73
N ARG A 290 20.72 -5.53 -19.66
CA ARG A 290 19.50 -6.00 -19.01
C ARG A 290 19.33 -5.38 -17.63
N LEU A 291 18.09 -5.08 -17.27
CA LEU A 291 17.75 -4.61 -15.92
C LEU A 291 17.61 -5.79 -14.94
N ILE A 292 18.27 -5.71 -13.78
CA ILE A 292 17.94 -6.59 -12.65
C ILE A 292 16.59 -6.11 -12.08
N ARG A 293 15.57 -6.94 -12.24
CA ARG A 293 14.24 -6.74 -11.69
C ARG A 293 14.19 -7.01 -10.18
#